data_15a89406383cde54606a9c619d470cb3
#
_entry.id   15a89406383cde54606a9c619d470cb3
#
_cell.length_a   1.000
_cell.length_b   1.000
_cell.length_c   1.000
_cell.angle_alpha   90.00
_cell.angle_beta   90.00
_cell.angle_gamma   90.00
#
_symmetry.space_group_name_H-M   'P 1'
#
loop_
_entity.id
_entity.type
_entity.pdbx_description
1 polymer ?
#
loop_
_entity_poly.entity_id
_entity_poly.type
_entity_poly.pdbx_seq_one_letter_code
_entity_poly.pdbx_strand_id
1 'polypeptide(L)'
;MMKMNKARQQVVELFVGCLNKGKVPWYQGFMPAEPSFNPITNTVYRNSNRFILYINEFVNDYKDPRWMTFNQASSKGYIIKKGSKGVPIEYWSLYDNKNRKSITSAEAKRIIEEDKERSKDITYICRVYTVFNAMQMEGIPPYKNQNKNIAFDEEKYEIPLSVMNDFCENTDLKMIEDSGVNTPYYQPSEDKVVVPDRHRYIDEEAFFSDTYHEIAHSTGHAKRLKRDLKSRYGEKDYAVEELRAEIGSAFICNSLGIVSKPNRDYLENCVAYVQSFLNVLNNNPNDLFKAIKDADGIANYVLEKGNFELKHKLGELCKEVIQEDKYEPNSITMDQLEESLKIKNIPCLDEEETAHIVNLWEQDKASIMGRVFYCFDGETITCVDNREGDLFIERFEEKGALLAYMWMTDLMSSIDCYELLNKKEGDVLSGQQ
;
A
#
# COMPACT_ATOMS: atom_id res chain seq x y z
N MET A 1 33.96 6.96 -8.30
CA MET A 1 32.58 6.87 -8.82
C MET A 1 32.31 5.44 -9.25
N MET A 2 31.42 4.71 -8.60
CA MET A 2 31.10 3.33 -8.98
C MET A 2 30.41 3.34 -10.36
N LYS A 3 30.96 2.60 -11.32
CA LYS A 3 30.44 2.57 -12.69
C LYS A 3 29.03 1.98 -12.65
N MET A 4 28.06 2.72 -13.16
CA MET A 4 26.66 2.28 -13.20
C MET A 4 26.55 0.97 -14.00
N ASN A 5 25.82 -0.01 -13.46
CA ASN A 5 25.60 -1.27 -14.18
C ASN A 5 24.65 -1.08 -15.37
N LYS A 6 24.67 -2.04 -16.28
CA LYS A 6 23.91 -1.96 -17.54
C LYS A 6 22.39 -1.87 -17.32
N ALA A 7 21.86 -2.51 -16.26
CA ALA A 7 20.45 -2.44 -15.90
C ALA A 7 20.04 -1.01 -15.53
N ARG A 8 20.83 -0.36 -14.67
CA ARG A 8 20.56 1.01 -14.26
C ARG A 8 20.68 2.01 -15.40
N GLN A 9 21.66 1.80 -16.31
CA GLN A 9 21.78 2.63 -17.50
C GLN A 9 20.53 2.58 -18.37
N GLN A 10 19.98 1.41 -18.63
CA GLN A 10 18.75 1.26 -19.41
C GLN A 10 17.56 1.99 -18.77
N VAL A 11 17.44 1.95 -17.44
CA VAL A 11 16.37 2.67 -16.73
C VAL A 11 16.50 4.16 -16.91
N VAL A 12 17.70 4.72 -16.72
CA VAL A 12 17.93 6.15 -16.91
C VAL A 12 17.61 6.55 -18.35
N GLU A 13 18.06 5.77 -19.35
CA GLU A 13 17.78 6.02 -20.77
C GLU A 13 16.27 6.01 -21.07
N LEU A 14 15.53 5.03 -20.54
CA LEU A 14 14.07 4.96 -20.70
C LEU A 14 13.38 6.14 -20.02
N PHE A 15 13.76 6.45 -18.79
CA PHE A 15 13.20 7.54 -18.02
C PHE A 15 13.43 8.90 -18.68
N VAL A 16 14.69 9.21 -19.04
CA VAL A 16 15.05 10.41 -19.78
C VAL A 16 14.33 10.47 -21.13
N GLY A 17 14.22 9.31 -21.81
CA GLY A 17 13.47 9.20 -23.06
C GLY A 17 11.98 9.53 -22.93
N CYS A 18 11.36 9.19 -21.80
CA CYS A 18 9.98 9.59 -21.48
C CYS A 18 9.89 11.09 -21.22
N LEU A 19 10.76 11.63 -20.36
CA LEU A 19 10.78 13.06 -20.03
C LEU A 19 11.01 13.94 -21.26
N ASN A 20 11.93 13.56 -22.15
CA ASN A 20 12.18 14.28 -23.40
C ASN A 20 10.97 14.29 -24.37
N LYS A 21 10.04 13.37 -24.21
CA LYS A 21 8.77 13.32 -24.95
C LYS A 21 7.63 14.05 -24.23
N GLY A 22 7.91 14.76 -23.15
CA GLY A 22 6.91 15.38 -22.30
C GLY A 22 6.00 14.36 -21.58
N LYS A 23 6.47 13.12 -21.43
CA LYS A 23 5.74 12.06 -20.73
C LYS A 23 6.38 11.81 -19.38
N VAL A 24 5.62 12.04 -18.34
CA VAL A 24 6.00 11.71 -16.96
C VAL A 24 5.46 10.31 -16.67
N PRO A 25 6.30 9.28 -16.44
CA PRO A 25 5.87 7.88 -16.41
C PRO A 25 4.80 7.56 -15.36
N TRP A 26 4.74 8.29 -14.27
CA TRP A 26 3.76 8.10 -13.21
C TRP A 26 2.43 8.85 -13.42
N TYR A 27 2.31 9.64 -14.49
CA TYR A 27 1.11 10.43 -14.78
C TYR A 27 0.25 9.89 -15.92
N GLN A 28 0.00 8.61 -15.99
CA GLN A 28 -0.99 8.14 -16.97
C GLN A 28 -1.91 7.08 -16.36
N GLY A 29 -3.19 7.22 -16.64
CA GLY A 29 -4.29 6.38 -16.21
C GLY A 29 -4.24 4.90 -16.62
N PHE A 30 -3.05 4.30 -16.60
CA PHE A 30 -2.78 2.90 -16.97
C PHE A 30 -1.67 2.30 -16.11
N MET A 31 -1.72 2.54 -14.79
CA MET A 31 -0.99 1.63 -13.92
C MET A 31 -1.77 0.32 -13.81
N PRO A 32 -1.11 -0.86 -13.82
CA PRO A 32 -1.76 -2.04 -13.29
C PRO A 32 -2.22 -1.69 -11.87
N ALA A 33 -3.44 -2.06 -11.54
CA ALA A 33 -4.03 -1.77 -10.23
C ALA A 33 -3.27 -2.42 -9.07
N GLU A 34 -2.25 -3.20 -9.37
CA GLU A 34 -1.43 -3.93 -8.41
C GLU A 34 0.06 -3.73 -8.69
N PRO A 35 0.91 -3.65 -7.64
CA PRO A 35 2.36 -3.60 -7.80
C PRO A 35 2.90 -4.81 -8.56
N SER A 36 3.90 -4.59 -9.42
CA SER A 36 4.56 -5.67 -10.16
C SER A 36 5.06 -6.78 -9.21
N PHE A 37 4.72 -8.04 -9.50
CA PHE A 37 5.08 -9.16 -8.66
C PHE A 37 5.51 -10.41 -9.47
N ASN A 38 6.19 -11.33 -8.79
CA ASN A 38 6.56 -12.62 -9.35
C ASN A 38 5.50 -13.66 -8.95
N PRO A 39 4.70 -14.19 -9.91
CA PRO A 39 3.60 -15.10 -9.59
C PRO A 39 4.05 -16.52 -9.17
N ILE A 40 5.34 -16.84 -9.28
CA ILE A 40 5.88 -18.15 -8.88
C ILE A 40 6.32 -18.13 -7.42
N THR A 41 6.83 -16.98 -6.96
CA THR A 41 7.34 -16.82 -5.59
C THR A 41 6.46 -15.91 -4.74
N ASN A 42 5.40 -15.36 -5.30
CA ASN A 42 4.54 -14.32 -4.70
C ASN A 42 5.31 -13.11 -4.15
N THR A 43 6.50 -12.85 -4.71
CA THR A 43 7.36 -11.75 -4.28
C THR A 43 6.96 -10.48 -5.02
N VAL A 44 6.53 -9.46 -4.30
CA VAL A 44 6.34 -8.10 -4.82
C VAL A 44 7.72 -7.46 -5.03
N TYR A 45 7.93 -6.91 -6.22
CA TYR A 45 9.15 -6.18 -6.53
C TYR A 45 9.17 -4.82 -5.82
N ARG A 46 10.30 -4.46 -5.23
CA ARG A 46 10.50 -3.26 -4.42
C ARG A 46 11.66 -2.42 -4.96
N ASN A 47 11.75 -1.18 -4.49
CA ASN A 47 12.83 -0.25 -4.80
C ASN A 47 13.07 -0.09 -6.31
N SER A 48 14.34 -0.11 -6.73
CA SER A 48 14.73 0.04 -8.15
C SER A 48 14.02 -0.95 -9.07
N ASN A 49 13.76 -2.19 -8.61
CA ASN A 49 13.08 -3.19 -9.43
C ASN A 49 11.62 -2.80 -9.68
N ARG A 50 10.90 -2.32 -8.65
CA ARG A 50 9.53 -1.81 -8.80
C ARG A 50 9.48 -0.71 -9.86
N PHE A 51 10.37 0.27 -9.76
CA PHE A 51 10.43 1.38 -10.70
C PHE A 51 10.82 0.96 -12.13
N ILE A 52 11.80 0.05 -12.26
CA ILE A 52 12.24 -0.50 -13.55
C ILE A 52 11.08 -1.20 -14.28
N LEU A 53 10.37 -2.07 -13.57
CA LEU A 53 9.26 -2.83 -14.14
C LEU A 53 8.10 -1.89 -14.50
N TYR A 54 7.78 -0.96 -13.61
CA TYR A 54 6.77 0.05 -13.82
C TYR A 54 7.00 0.89 -15.09
N ILE A 55 8.21 1.44 -15.29
CA ILE A 55 8.53 2.18 -16.53
C ILE A 55 8.38 1.27 -17.76
N ASN A 56 8.75 0.00 -17.65
CA ASN A 56 8.61 -0.92 -18.78
C ASN A 56 7.15 -1.28 -19.06
N GLU A 57 6.31 -1.41 -18.04
CA GLU A 57 4.85 -1.57 -18.16
C GLU A 57 4.27 -0.36 -18.90
N PHE A 58 4.63 0.83 -18.47
CA PHE A 58 4.21 2.09 -19.09
C PHE A 58 4.63 2.20 -20.56
N VAL A 59 5.90 2.00 -20.86
CA VAL A 59 6.45 2.19 -22.22
C VAL A 59 5.90 1.16 -23.21
N ASN A 60 5.62 -0.07 -22.75
CA ASN A 60 5.16 -1.17 -23.60
C ASN A 60 3.63 -1.43 -23.49
N ASP A 61 2.91 -0.61 -22.73
CA ASP A 61 1.48 -0.75 -22.46
C ASP A 61 1.08 -2.10 -21.86
N TYR A 62 1.92 -2.65 -20.98
CA TYR A 62 1.62 -3.89 -20.28
C TYR A 62 0.60 -3.64 -19.17
N LYS A 63 -0.51 -4.40 -19.22
CA LYS A 63 -1.61 -4.32 -18.24
C LYS A 63 -1.55 -5.43 -17.19
N ASP A 64 -0.63 -6.36 -17.33
CA ASP A 64 -0.46 -7.51 -16.45
C ASP A 64 0.74 -7.23 -15.52
N PRO A 65 0.55 -7.20 -14.18
CA PRO A 65 1.63 -6.88 -13.23
C PRO A 65 2.58 -8.05 -12.97
N ARG A 66 2.37 -9.20 -13.61
CA ARG A 66 3.16 -10.41 -13.38
C ARG A 66 4.45 -10.42 -14.20
N TRP A 67 5.57 -10.61 -13.52
CA TRP A 67 6.91 -10.70 -14.11
C TRP A 67 7.66 -11.91 -13.58
N MET A 68 8.33 -12.65 -14.45
CA MET A 68 9.11 -13.82 -14.05
C MET A 68 10.30 -14.05 -14.99
N THR A 69 11.27 -14.84 -14.52
CA THR A 69 12.42 -15.22 -15.35
C THR A 69 12.03 -16.26 -16.40
N PHE A 70 12.88 -16.42 -17.44
CA PHE A 70 12.71 -17.45 -18.45
C PHE A 70 12.59 -18.85 -17.83
N ASN A 71 13.45 -19.20 -16.88
CA ASN A 71 13.44 -20.50 -16.25
C ASN A 71 12.14 -20.74 -15.44
N GLN A 72 11.64 -19.71 -14.76
CA GLN A 72 10.37 -19.79 -14.04
C GLN A 72 9.19 -19.98 -14.99
N ALA A 73 9.13 -19.21 -16.08
CA ALA A 73 8.11 -19.37 -17.10
C ALA A 73 8.13 -20.78 -17.70
N SER A 74 9.31 -21.22 -18.10
CA SER A 74 9.52 -22.57 -18.69
C SER A 74 9.14 -23.70 -17.74
N SER A 75 9.44 -23.57 -16.43
CA SER A 75 9.06 -24.57 -15.42
C SER A 75 7.55 -24.74 -15.23
N LYS A 76 6.76 -23.73 -15.64
CA LYS A 76 5.29 -23.75 -15.63
C LYS A 76 4.69 -24.04 -17.01
N GLY A 77 5.52 -24.32 -18.01
CA GLY A 77 5.09 -24.57 -19.37
C GLY A 77 4.71 -23.33 -20.17
N TYR A 78 5.03 -22.13 -19.67
CA TYR A 78 4.79 -20.90 -20.40
C TYR A 78 5.90 -20.65 -21.42
N ILE A 79 5.52 -20.19 -22.61
CA ILE A 79 6.45 -19.97 -23.72
C ILE A 79 6.61 -18.46 -23.96
N ILE A 80 7.82 -17.96 -23.85
CA ILE A 80 8.11 -16.55 -24.17
C ILE A 80 8.05 -16.35 -25.68
N LYS A 81 7.22 -15.40 -26.11
CA LYS A 81 7.02 -15.06 -27.53
C LYS A 81 8.34 -14.66 -28.20
N LYS A 82 8.57 -15.11 -29.42
CA LYS A 82 9.75 -14.79 -30.19
C LYS A 82 9.90 -13.27 -30.38
N GLY A 83 11.08 -12.74 -30.10
CA GLY A 83 11.36 -11.31 -30.21
C GLY A 83 11.07 -10.51 -28.94
N SER A 84 10.50 -11.11 -27.90
CA SER A 84 10.29 -10.47 -26.61
C SER A 84 11.61 -10.00 -26.00
N LYS A 85 11.63 -8.78 -25.47
CA LYS A 85 12.77 -8.23 -24.75
C LYS A 85 12.53 -8.33 -23.25
N GLY A 86 13.43 -9.03 -22.55
CA GLY A 86 13.37 -9.10 -21.10
C GLY A 86 13.95 -7.85 -20.44
N VAL A 87 13.53 -7.60 -19.23
CA VAL A 87 13.92 -6.47 -18.40
C VAL A 87 14.89 -6.93 -17.33
N PRO A 88 16.09 -6.33 -17.23
CA PRO A 88 17.04 -6.67 -16.18
C PRO A 88 16.62 -6.09 -14.84
N ILE A 89 16.62 -6.92 -13.81
CA ILE A 89 16.36 -6.55 -12.42
C ILE A 89 17.56 -6.89 -11.54
N GLU A 90 17.71 -6.19 -10.44
CA GLU A 90 18.79 -6.39 -9.47
C GLU A 90 18.33 -7.30 -8.31
N TYR A 91 19.14 -8.27 -7.98
CA TYR A 91 19.00 -9.09 -6.77
C TYR A 91 20.23 -8.91 -5.89
N TRP A 92 20.03 -8.28 -4.75
CA TRP A 92 21.07 -8.04 -3.77
C TRP A 92 21.01 -9.10 -2.68
N SER A 93 22.14 -9.74 -2.40
CA SER A 93 22.27 -10.71 -1.31
C SER A 93 23.54 -10.47 -0.52
N LEU A 94 23.51 -10.84 0.76
CA LEU A 94 24.71 -10.90 1.57
C LEU A 94 25.56 -12.10 1.13
N TYR A 95 26.86 -11.90 1.10
CA TYR A 95 27.84 -12.90 0.68
C TYR A 95 28.97 -12.97 1.70
N ASP A 96 29.22 -14.18 2.19
CA ASP A 96 30.36 -14.50 3.06
C ASP A 96 31.57 -14.83 2.18
N ASN A 97 32.51 -13.89 2.09
CA ASN A 97 33.72 -14.03 1.27
C ASN A 97 34.65 -15.14 1.79
N LYS A 98 34.66 -15.39 3.10
CA LYS A 98 35.49 -16.44 3.69
C LYS A 98 34.99 -17.83 3.31
N ASN A 99 33.67 -18.04 3.39
CA ASN A 99 33.04 -19.32 3.07
C ASN A 99 32.54 -19.40 1.62
N ARG A 100 32.68 -18.33 0.84
CA ARG A 100 32.30 -18.20 -0.58
C ARG A 100 30.87 -18.63 -0.87
N LYS A 101 29.91 -18.20 -0.03
CA LYS A 101 28.48 -18.50 -0.16
C LYS A 101 27.60 -17.28 0.09
N SER A 102 26.42 -17.26 -0.54
CA SER A 102 25.35 -16.31 -0.16
C SER A 102 24.78 -16.73 1.18
N ILE A 103 24.46 -15.75 2.03
CA ILE A 103 23.92 -15.92 3.36
C ILE A 103 22.69 -15.02 3.57
N THR A 104 21.84 -15.42 4.50
CA THR A 104 20.70 -14.59 4.94
C THR A 104 21.15 -13.52 5.92
N SER A 105 20.29 -12.50 6.13
CA SER A 105 20.55 -11.47 7.16
C SER A 105 20.66 -12.08 8.57
N ALA A 106 19.87 -13.11 8.87
CA ALA A 106 19.93 -13.82 10.15
C ALA A 106 21.26 -14.58 10.32
N GLU A 107 21.74 -15.25 9.26
CA GLU A 107 23.06 -15.92 9.29
C GLU A 107 24.19 -14.90 9.43
N ALA A 108 24.12 -13.76 8.71
CA ALA A 108 25.12 -12.69 8.83
C ALA A 108 25.18 -12.14 10.27
N LYS A 109 24.02 -11.87 10.86
CA LYS A 109 23.93 -11.38 12.24
C LYS A 109 24.57 -12.38 13.22
N ARG A 110 24.22 -13.66 13.11
CA ARG A 110 24.80 -14.72 13.95
C ARG A 110 26.33 -14.82 13.80
N ILE A 111 26.85 -14.79 12.56
CA ILE A 111 28.30 -14.84 12.28
C ILE A 111 29.03 -13.66 12.92
N ILE A 112 28.45 -12.46 12.89
CA ILE A 112 29.04 -11.25 13.47
C ILE A 112 28.94 -11.28 15.01
N GLU A 113 27.88 -11.83 15.58
CA GLU A 113 27.73 -12.02 17.03
C GLU A 113 28.75 -13.01 17.58
N GLU A 114 29.04 -14.11 16.86
CA GLU A 114 30.03 -15.12 17.23
C GLU A 114 31.48 -14.61 17.08
N ASP A 115 31.74 -13.82 16.02
CA ASP A 115 33.06 -13.24 15.73
C ASP A 115 32.91 -11.88 15.03
N LYS A 116 33.07 -10.79 15.77
CA LYS A 116 32.94 -9.41 15.25
C LYS A 116 33.90 -9.10 14.10
N GLU A 117 35.07 -9.73 14.05
CA GLU A 117 36.05 -9.54 12.98
C GLU A 117 35.54 -10.05 11.63
N ARG A 118 34.58 -10.98 11.65
CA ARG A 118 33.94 -11.52 10.45
C ARG A 118 33.05 -10.50 9.72
N SER A 119 32.74 -9.37 10.33
CA SER A 119 31.96 -8.30 9.68
C SER A 119 32.63 -7.80 8.40
N LYS A 120 33.96 -7.79 8.32
CA LYS A 120 34.72 -7.40 7.12
C LYS A 120 34.66 -8.43 5.99
N ASP A 121 34.33 -9.68 6.31
CA ASP A 121 34.20 -10.75 5.32
C ASP A 121 32.80 -10.79 4.69
N ILE A 122 31.83 -10.07 5.25
CA ILE A 122 30.45 -10.05 4.77
C ILE A 122 30.24 -8.83 3.88
N THR A 123 29.89 -9.06 2.61
CA THR A 123 29.67 -8.01 1.63
C THR A 123 28.33 -8.18 0.94
N TYR A 124 27.81 -7.09 0.36
CA TYR A 124 26.67 -7.19 -0.56
C TYR A 124 27.16 -7.50 -1.97
N ILE A 125 26.56 -8.51 -2.59
CA ILE A 125 26.74 -8.79 -4.01
C ILE A 125 25.45 -8.54 -4.76
N CYS A 126 25.55 -7.94 -5.95
CA CYS A 126 24.44 -7.71 -6.86
C CYS A 126 24.50 -8.73 -8.00
N ARG A 127 23.41 -9.47 -8.21
CA ARG A 127 23.19 -10.31 -9.38
C ARG A 127 22.10 -9.69 -10.23
N VAL A 128 22.26 -9.72 -11.54
CA VAL A 128 21.25 -9.22 -12.47
C VAL A 128 20.52 -10.42 -13.06
N TYR A 129 19.20 -10.41 -12.94
CA TYR A 129 18.30 -11.38 -13.55
C TYR A 129 17.48 -10.71 -14.63
N THR A 130 17.15 -11.43 -15.69
CA THR A 130 16.24 -10.94 -16.72
C THR A 130 14.86 -11.53 -16.49
N VAL A 131 13.85 -10.66 -16.40
CA VAL A 131 12.44 -11.05 -16.27
C VAL A 131 11.65 -10.60 -17.49
N PHE A 132 10.53 -11.28 -17.72
CA PHE A 132 9.61 -11.04 -18.82
C PHE A 132 8.21 -10.82 -18.23
N ASN A 133 7.46 -9.89 -18.84
CA ASN A 133 6.08 -9.67 -18.47
C ASN A 133 5.18 -10.82 -18.96
N ALA A 134 4.12 -11.12 -18.21
CA ALA A 134 3.16 -12.16 -18.58
C ALA A 134 2.54 -11.93 -19.98
N MET A 135 2.33 -10.69 -20.40
CA MET A 135 1.84 -10.38 -21.77
C MET A 135 2.80 -10.79 -22.88
N GLN A 136 4.06 -11.05 -22.55
CA GLN A 136 5.07 -11.60 -23.48
C GLN A 136 5.08 -13.12 -23.54
N MET A 137 4.12 -13.80 -22.88
CA MET A 137 4.09 -15.25 -22.76
C MET A 137 2.84 -15.85 -23.40
N GLU A 138 2.98 -17.08 -23.88
CA GLU A 138 1.88 -17.96 -24.30
C GLU A 138 1.66 -19.04 -23.24
N GLY A 139 0.41 -19.49 -23.09
CA GLY A 139 0.03 -20.54 -22.15
C GLY A 139 -0.15 -20.07 -20.71
N ILE A 140 0.13 -18.79 -20.40
CA ILE A 140 -0.17 -18.22 -19.09
C ILE A 140 -1.68 -17.89 -19.01
N PRO A 141 -2.39 -18.25 -17.92
CA PRO A 141 -3.79 -17.86 -17.76
C PRO A 141 -3.95 -16.34 -17.77
N PRO A 142 -5.06 -15.81 -18.33
CA PRO A 142 -5.35 -14.37 -18.27
C PRO A 142 -5.30 -13.89 -16.83
N TYR A 143 -4.69 -12.72 -16.63
CA TYR A 143 -4.72 -12.04 -15.33
C TYR A 143 -6.13 -11.53 -15.08
N LYS A 144 -6.74 -11.99 -13.99
CA LYS A 144 -8.01 -11.42 -13.52
C LYS A 144 -7.67 -10.22 -12.66
N ASN A 145 -7.70 -9.05 -13.28
CA ASN A 145 -7.66 -7.81 -12.50
C ASN A 145 -8.90 -7.79 -11.60
N GLN A 146 -8.71 -7.76 -10.30
CA GLN A 146 -9.80 -7.68 -9.34
C GLN A 146 -10.47 -6.30 -9.38
N ASN A 147 -9.77 -5.28 -9.86
CA ASN A 147 -10.31 -3.95 -10.06
C ASN A 147 -10.97 -3.82 -11.43
N LYS A 148 -12.21 -4.25 -11.58
CA LYS A 148 -13.07 -3.87 -12.70
C LYS A 148 -13.32 -2.35 -12.65
N ASN A 149 -13.36 -1.70 -13.84
CA ASN A 149 -13.88 -0.36 -14.01
C ASN A 149 -15.22 -0.19 -13.29
N ILE A 150 -15.19 0.31 -12.08
CA ILE A 150 -16.37 0.65 -11.30
C ILE A 150 -16.53 2.16 -11.47
N ALA A 151 -17.74 2.58 -11.86
CA ALA A 151 -18.14 3.97 -11.78
C ALA A 151 -17.87 4.47 -10.36
N PHE A 152 -17.57 5.77 -10.24
CA PHE A 152 -17.32 6.47 -8.99
C PHE A 152 -18.14 5.90 -7.84
N ASP A 153 -17.49 5.25 -6.89
CA ASP A 153 -18.13 4.53 -5.81
C ASP A 153 -17.38 4.87 -4.51
N GLU A 154 -18.10 5.41 -3.55
CA GLU A 154 -17.53 5.76 -2.25
C GLU A 154 -16.86 4.55 -1.59
N GLU A 155 -17.39 3.34 -1.77
CA GLU A 155 -16.76 2.09 -1.32
C GLU A 155 -15.36 1.89 -1.90
N LYS A 156 -15.13 2.26 -3.17
CA LYS A 156 -13.80 2.11 -3.82
C LYS A 156 -12.72 2.93 -3.12
N TYR A 157 -13.10 4.08 -2.54
CA TYR A 157 -12.15 5.02 -1.94
C TYR A 157 -12.15 4.98 -0.40
N GLU A 158 -12.91 4.09 0.20
CA GLU A 158 -12.94 3.90 1.66
C GLU A 158 -11.55 3.56 2.20
N ILE A 159 -10.87 2.58 1.61
CA ILE A 159 -9.50 2.20 2.02
C ILE A 159 -8.51 3.34 1.82
N PRO A 160 -8.41 4.00 0.65
CA PRO A 160 -7.56 5.18 0.48
C PRO A 160 -7.80 6.28 1.51
N LEU A 161 -9.06 6.66 1.74
CA LEU A 161 -9.41 7.68 2.75
C LEU A 161 -9.01 7.25 4.16
N SER A 162 -9.31 6.02 4.50
CA SER A 162 -9.00 5.45 5.81
C SER A 162 -7.48 5.36 6.04
N VAL A 163 -6.70 4.95 5.04
CA VAL A 163 -5.22 4.94 5.11
C VAL A 163 -4.67 6.35 5.32
N MET A 164 -5.23 7.34 4.62
CA MET A 164 -4.85 8.74 4.76
C MET A 164 -5.14 9.27 6.18
N ASN A 165 -6.34 9.01 6.69
CA ASN A 165 -6.77 9.45 8.02
C ASN A 165 -5.91 8.82 9.12
N ASP A 166 -5.71 7.49 9.09
CA ASP A 166 -4.88 6.78 10.05
C ASP A 166 -3.42 7.26 9.99
N PHE A 167 -2.89 7.50 8.79
CA PHE A 167 -1.55 8.07 8.67
C PHE A 167 -1.45 9.41 9.38
N CYS A 168 -2.43 10.29 9.18
CA CYS A 168 -2.46 11.61 9.82
C CYS A 168 -2.54 11.48 11.36
N GLU A 169 -3.43 10.62 11.85
CA GLU A 169 -3.61 10.37 13.29
C GLU A 169 -2.36 9.75 13.92
N ASN A 170 -1.84 8.65 13.34
CA ASN A 170 -0.68 7.92 13.86
C ASN A 170 0.65 8.70 13.75
N THR A 171 0.67 9.84 13.06
CA THR A 171 1.87 10.66 12.89
C THR A 171 1.72 12.11 13.36
N ASP A 172 0.61 12.45 14.00
CA ASP A 172 0.23 13.81 14.41
C ASP A 172 0.28 14.84 13.25
N LEU A 173 0.05 14.40 12.01
CA LEU A 173 0.03 15.27 10.86
C LEU A 173 -1.33 15.99 10.78
N LYS A 174 -1.32 17.31 10.73
CA LYS A 174 -2.56 18.06 10.50
C LYS A 174 -2.90 18.06 9.02
N MET A 175 -4.13 17.66 8.70
CA MET A 175 -4.67 17.75 7.35
C MET A 175 -5.85 18.70 7.31
N ILE A 176 -5.85 19.60 6.31
CA ILE A 176 -6.86 20.66 6.14
C ILE A 176 -7.32 20.68 4.69
N GLU A 177 -8.62 20.51 4.48
CA GLU A 177 -9.27 20.86 3.21
C GLU A 177 -9.74 22.31 3.30
N ASP A 178 -9.29 23.16 2.37
CA ASP A 178 -9.56 24.60 2.39
C ASP A 178 -10.08 25.07 1.02
N SER A 179 -11.29 25.57 0.98
CA SER A 179 -11.93 26.07 -0.23
C SER A 179 -11.28 27.33 -0.81
N GLY A 180 -10.52 28.08 0.01
CA GLY A 180 -9.77 29.27 -0.39
C GLY A 180 -8.41 28.98 -1.04
N VAL A 181 -7.94 27.73 -0.96
CA VAL A 181 -6.66 27.30 -1.53
C VAL A 181 -6.87 26.74 -2.94
N ASN A 182 -5.97 27.08 -3.87
CA ASN A 182 -6.01 26.61 -5.26
C ASN A 182 -4.93 25.56 -5.57
N THR A 183 -3.89 25.47 -4.74
CA THR A 183 -2.76 24.55 -4.92
C THR A 183 -2.49 23.84 -3.61
N PRO A 184 -2.40 22.50 -3.59
CA PRO A 184 -2.02 21.77 -2.39
C PRO A 184 -0.60 22.14 -1.97
N TYR A 185 -0.31 22.02 -0.68
CA TYR A 185 1.04 22.19 -0.15
C TYR A 185 1.21 21.55 1.22
N TYR A 186 2.43 21.10 1.50
CA TYR A 186 2.88 20.76 2.85
C TYR A 186 3.65 21.93 3.47
N GLN A 187 3.30 22.30 4.69
CA GLN A 187 3.97 23.36 5.47
C GLN A 187 4.79 22.76 6.62
N PRO A 188 6.13 22.62 6.48
CA PRO A 188 6.96 21.97 7.50
C PRO A 188 6.96 22.67 8.86
N SER A 189 6.84 24.01 8.91
CA SER A 189 6.88 24.78 10.15
C SER A 189 5.70 24.54 11.08
N GLU A 190 4.54 24.14 10.53
CA GLU A 190 3.31 23.86 11.26
C GLU A 190 2.93 22.38 11.21
N ASP A 191 3.73 21.58 10.50
CA ASP A 191 3.52 20.15 10.26
C ASP A 191 2.09 19.87 9.76
N LYS A 192 1.70 20.58 8.70
CA LYS A 192 0.35 20.46 8.13
C LYS A 192 0.37 20.32 6.61
N VAL A 193 -0.53 19.50 6.11
CA VAL A 193 -0.91 19.41 4.69
C VAL A 193 -2.18 20.23 4.50
N VAL A 194 -2.20 21.07 3.48
CA VAL A 194 -3.39 21.84 3.08
C VAL A 194 -3.68 21.52 1.63
N VAL A 195 -4.91 21.10 1.33
CA VAL A 195 -5.37 20.77 -0.02
C VAL A 195 -6.64 21.56 -0.33
N PRO A 196 -6.90 21.88 -1.60
CA PRO A 196 -8.22 22.37 -2.01
C PRO A 196 -9.33 21.43 -1.56
N ASP A 197 -10.53 21.99 -1.31
CA ASP A 197 -11.71 21.18 -1.03
C ASP A 197 -11.88 20.09 -2.09
N ARG A 198 -12.12 18.83 -1.66
CA ARG A 198 -12.19 17.66 -2.54
C ARG A 198 -13.21 17.78 -3.66
N HIS A 199 -14.32 18.51 -3.41
CA HIS A 199 -15.36 18.76 -4.43
C HIS A 199 -14.93 19.69 -5.58
N ARG A 200 -13.74 20.32 -5.47
CA ARG A 200 -13.16 21.16 -6.53
C ARG A 200 -12.26 20.38 -7.48
N TYR A 201 -11.93 19.14 -7.16
CA TYR A 201 -11.16 18.27 -8.06
C TYR A 201 -12.04 17.73 -9.18
N ILE A 202 -11.41 17.38 -10.29
CA ILE A 202 -12.12 16.82 -11.47
C ILE A 202 -12.62 15.40 -11.21
N ASP A 203 -11.94 14.69 -10.33
CA ASP A 203 -12.28 13.37 -9.81
C ASP A 203 -11.48 13.10 -8.54
N GLU A 204 -11.85 12.06 -7.79
CA GLU A 204 -11.18 11.70 -6.54
C GLU A 204 -9.77 11.18 -6.75
N GLU A 205 -9.48 10.55 -7.89
CA GLU A 205 -8.12 10.07 -8.17
C GLU A 205 -7.14 11.24 -8.21
N ALA A 206 -7.57 12.41 -8.75
CA ALA A 206 -6.80 13.64 -8.73
C ALA A 206 -6.62 14.17 -7.31
N PHE A 207 -7.68 14.14 -6.47
CA PHE A 207 -7.59 14.53 -5.06
C PHE A 207 -6.58 13.67 -4.29
N PHE A 208 -6.66 12.36 -4.43
CA PHE A 208 -5.72 11.45 -3.75
C PHE A 208 -4.30 11.61 -4.26
N SER A 209 -4.11 11.78 -5.57
CA SER A 209 -2.80 11.96 -6.17
C SER A 209 -2.07 13.17 -5.59
N ASP A 210 -2.75 14.31 -5.54
CA ASP A 210 -2.23 15.57 -4.99
C ASP A 210 -2.03 15.45 -3.46
N THR A 211 -3.00 14.87 -2.76
CA THR A 211 -2.93 14.71 -1.30
C THR A 211 -1.78 13.80 -0.89
N TYR A 212 -1.61 12.65 -1.54
CA TYR A 212 -0.49 11.76 -1.24
C TYR A 212 0.87 12.30 -1.68
N HIS A 213 0.91 13.23 -2.64
CA HIS A 213 2.13 13.98 -2.93
C HIS A 213 2.54 14.86 -1.74
N GLU A 214 1.63 15.62 -1.17
CA GLU A 214 1.90 16.45 0.00
C GLU A 214 2.18 15.62 1.27
N ILE A 215 1.49 14.50 1.43
CA ILE A 215 1.78 13.51 2.48
C ILE A 215 3.20 12.95 2.29
N ALA A 216 3.63 12.65 1.06
CA ALA A 216 5.00 12.19 0.80
C ALA A 216 6.05 13.22 1.24
N HIS A 217 5.83 14.52 0.98
CA HIS A 217 6.67 15.58 1.53
C HIS A 217 6.65 15.59 3.06
N SER A 218 5.47 15.46 3.67
CA SER A 218 5.33 15.46 5.13
C SER A 218 6.14 14.37 5.80
N THR A 219 6.34 13.22 5.15
CA THR A 219 7.21 12.15 5.70
C THR A 219 8.64 12.60 5.93
N GLY A 220 9.11 13.66 5.26
CA GLY A 220 10.42 14.28 5.50
C GLY A 220 10.57 15.01 6.82
N HIS A 221 9.49 15.27 7.55
CA HIS A 221 9.54 15.97 8.84
C HIS A 221 10.45 15.28 9.86
N ALA A 222 11.00 16.07 10.80
CA ALA A 222 11.94 15.59 11.82
C ALA A 222 11.37 14.48 12.74
N LYS A 223 10.03 14.44 12.91
CA LYS A 223 9.32 13.40 13.66
C LYS A 223 9.18 12.07 12.88
N ARG A 224 9.39 12.07 11.56
CA ARG A 224 9.17 10.94 10.65
C ARG A 224 10.49 10.48 10.02
N LEU A 225 10.63 10.52 8.71
CA LEU A 225 11.82 9.99 8.00
C LEU A 225 13.02 10.96 7.98
N LYS A 226 12.89 12.17 8.53
CA LYS A 226 13.97 13.14 8.79
C LYS A 226 14.77 13.50 7.54
N ARG A 227 14.10 13.82 6.42
CA ARG A 227 14.74 14.32 5.21
C ARG A 227 14.99 15.84 5.31
N ASP A 228 15.92 16.36 4.51
CA ASP A 228 16.12 17.81 4.43
C ASP A 228 15.07 18.44 3.49
N LEU A 229 14.17 19.24 4.05
CA LEU A 229 13.10 19.95 3.35
C LEU A 229 13.36 21.46 3.22
N LYS A 230 14.60 21.92 3.48
CA LYS A 230 14.93 23.36 3.54
C LYS A 230 15.30 23.95 2.18
N SER A 231 15.45 23.12 1.16
CA SER A 231 15.84 23.56 -0.18
C SER A 231 14.78 24.43 -0.83
N ARG A 232 15.20 25.42 -1.60
CA ARG A 232 14.31 26.36 -2.30
C ARG A 232 14.07 25.95 -3.72
N TYR A 233 12.95 26.39 -4.28
CA TYR A 233 12.64 26.21 -5.70
C TYR A 233 13.83 26.66 -6.58
N GLY A 234 14.19 25.80 -7.54
CA GLY A 234 15.35 26.00 -8.43
C GLY A 234 16.67 25.43 -7.92
N GLU A 235 16.76 24.99 -6.68
CA GLU A 235 17.93 24.30 -6.15
C GLU A 235 17.90 22.81 -6.51
N LYS A 236 19.09 22.19 -6.64
CA LYS A 236 19.22 20.76 -7.00
C LYS A 236 18.50 19.85 -5.97
N ASP A 237 18.67 20.14 -4.69
CA ASP A 237 18.11 19.31 -3.61
C ASP A 237 16.59 19.43 -3.54
N TYR A 238 16.02 20.58 -3.94
CA TYR A 238 14.59 20.75 -4.13
C TYR A 238 14.06 19.80 -5.23
N ALA A 239 14.71 19.80 -6.41
CA ALA A 239 14.29 18.93 -7.50
C ALA A 239 14.38 17.43 -7.14
N VAL A 240 15.34 17.04 -6.30
CA VAL A 240 15.46 15.66 -5.82
C VAL A 240 14.35 15.34 -4.83
N GLU A 241 13.96 16.27 -3.96
CA GLU A 241 12.84 16.06 -3.03
C GLU A 241 11.50 15.98 -3.76
N GLU A 242 11.25 16.83 -4.75
CA GLU A 242 10.09 16.72 -5.64
C GLU A 242 10.03 15.34 -6.32
N LEU A 243 11.16 14.88 -6.84
CA LEU A 243 11.23 13.56 -7.48
C LEU A 243 10.90 12.41 -6.49
N ARG A 244 11.29 12.54 -5.22
CA ARG A 244 10.94 11.59 -4.15
C ARG A 244 9.45 11.60 -3.86
N ALA A 245 8.87 12.79 -3.73
CA ALA A 245 7.45 12.95 -3.43
C ALA A 245 6.58 12.43 -4.57
N GLU A 246 6.94 12.74 -5.81
CA GLU A 246 6.26 12.27 -7.01
C GLU A 246 6.28 10.73 -7.13
N ILE A 247 7.45 10.11 -7.06
CA ILE A 247 7.56 8.65 -7.16
C ILE A 247 6.91 7.99 -5.94
N GLY A 248 7.06 8.60 -4.76
CA GLY A 248 6.46 8.11 -3.51
C GLY A 248 4.94 8.11 -3.56
N SER A 249 4.34 9.23 -3.97
CA SER A 249 2.90 9.35 -4.19
C SER A 249 2.40 8.32 -5.21
N ALA A 250 3.08 8.17 -6.35
CA ALA A 250 2.73 7.18 -7.35
C ALA A 250 2.77 5.75 -6.79
N PHE A 251 3.73 5.42 -5.93
CA PHE A 251 3.82 4.11 -5.28
C PHE A 251 2.72 3.90 -4.25
N ILE A 252 2.34 4.92 -3.49
CA ILE A 252 1.21 4.88 -2.56
C ILE A 252 -0.08 4.66 -3.34
N CYS A 253 -0.37 5.53 -4.30
CA CYS A 253 -1.57 5.45 -5.14
C CYS A 253 -1.70 4.08 -5.81
N ASN A 254 -0.61 3.57 -6.40
CA ASN A 254 -0.60 2.23 -7.00
C ASN A 254 -0.93 1.12 -5.99
N SER A 255 -0.40 1.18 -4.78
CA SER A 255 -0.71 0.18 -3.74
C SER A 255 -2.16 0.23 -3.29
N LEU A 256 -2.77 1.41 -3.33
CA LEU A 256 -4.17 1.66 -2.97
C LEU A 256 -5.15 1.45 -4.13
N GLY A 257 -4.66 1.01 -5.32
CA GLY A 257 -5.50 0.85 -6.51
C GLY A 257 -5.99 2.16 -7.13
N ILE A 258 -5.39 3.29 -6.74
CA ILE A 258 -5.71 4.61 -7.29
C ILE A 258 -4.92 4.82 -8.57
N VAL A 259 -5.60 5.24 -9.63
CA VAL A 259 -4.96 5.66 -10.87
C VAL A 259 -4.42 7.08 -10.67
N SER A 260 -3.09 7.23 -10.61
CA SER A 260 -2.47 8.54 -10.49
C SER A 260 -2.77 9.40 -11.74
N LYS A 261 -3.49 10.50 -11.56
CA LYS A 261 -3.83 11.46 -12.62
C LYS A 261 -3.25 12.83 -12.28
N PRO A 262 -2.63 13.52 -13.23
CA PRO A 262 -2.16 14.88 -12.99
C PRO A 262 -3.33 15.85 -12.92
N ASN A 263 -3.28 16.80 -12.00
CA ASN A 263 -4.09 18.01 -12.07
C ASN A 263 -3.71 18.80 -13.34
N ARG A 264 -4.67 19.37 -14.07
CA ARG A 264 -4.41 20.11 -15.34
C ARG A 264 -3.46 21.29 -15.15
N ASP A 265 -3.57 22.02 -14.04
CA ASP A 265 -2.71 23.17 -13.74
C ASP A 265 -1.27 22.72 -13.43
N TYR A 266 -1.10 21.48 -12.99
CA TYR A 266 0.18 20.85 -12.76
C TYR A 266 0.90 20.48 -14.07
N LEU A 267 0.18 20.16 -15.14
CA LEU A 267 0.77 19.86 -16.46
C LEU A 267 1.53 21.05 -17.05
N GLU A 268 1.09 22.27 -16.83
CA GLU A 268 1.81 23.50 -17.26
C GLU A 268 3.09 23.71 -16.43
N ASN A 269 3.09 23.35 -15.15
CA ASN A 269 4.27 23.33 -14.29
C ASN A 269 5.20 22.14 -14.58
N CYS A 270 4.68 21.02 -15.11
CA CYS A 270 5.48 19.82 -15.44
C CYS A 270 6.64 20.10 -16.40
N VAL A 271 6.53 21.04 -17.32
CA VAL A 271 7.65 21.39 -18.22
C VAL A 271 8.86 21.92 -17.44
N ALA A 272 8.62 22.73 -16.44
CA ALA A 272 9.69 23.25 -15.56
C ALA A 272 10.29 22.14 -14.67
N TYR A 273 9.44 21.26 -14.12
CA TYR A 273 9.88 20.09 -13.33
C TYR A 273 10.64 19.09 -14.18
N VAL A 274 10.14 18.76 -15.38
CA VAL A 274 10.82 17.86 -16.32
C VAL A 274 12.22 18.39 -16.65
N GLN A 275 12.35 19.69 -16.90
CA GLN A 275 13.66 20.31 -17.19
C GLN A 275 14.58 20.26 -15.95
N SER A 276 14.04 20.46 -14.75
CA SER A 276 14.77 20.36 -13.50
C SER A 276 15.26 18.92 -13.24
N PHE A 277 14.40 17.93 -13.44
CA PHE A 277 14.77 16.51 -13.32
C PHE A 277 15.82 16.10 -14.35
N LEU A 278 15.67 16.53 -15.61
CA LEU A 278 16.69 16.29 -16.65
C LEU A 278 18.05 16.86 -16.27
N ASN A 279 18.08 18.06 -15.67
CA ASN A 279 19.32 18.66 -15.20
C ASN A 279 19.96 17.86 -14.06
N VAL A 280 19.17 17.39 -13.10
CA VAL A 280 19.64 16.51 -12.02
C VAL A 280 20.24 15.23 -12.59
N LEU A 281 19.52 14.57 -13.49
CA LEU A 281 19.92 13.27 -14.08
C LEU A 281 21.14 13.37 -14.98
N ASN A 282 21.26 14.46 -15.76
CA ASN A 282 22.43 14.70 -16.61
C ASN A 282 23.69 14.93 -15.77
N ASN A 283 23.56 15.56 -14.60
CA ASN A 283 24.68 15.80 -13.69
C ASN A 283 25.07 14.56 -12.89
N ASN A 284 24.08 13.80 -12.39
CA ASN A 284 24.34 12.57 -11.64
C ASN A 284 23.16 11.59 -11.74
N PRO A 285 23.19 10.66 -12.70
CA PRO A 285 22.11 9.68 -12.87
C PRO A 285 21.83 8.78 -11.64
N ASN A 286 22.79 8.68 -10.70
CA ASN A 286 22.57 7.92 -9.47
C ASN A 286 21.59 8.61 -8.50
N ASP A 287 21.36 9.92 -8.63
CA ASP A 287 20.38 10.63 -7.82
C ASP A 287 18.95 10.12 -8.09
N LEU A 288 18.65 9.60 -9.30
CA LEU A 288 17.41 8.91 -9.59
C LEU A 288 17.22 7.67 -8.68
N PHE A 289 18.21 6.81 -8.60
CA PHE A 289 18.11 5.57 -7.81
C PHE A 289 18.05 5.83 -6.32
N LYS A 290 18.68 6.91 -5.87
CA LYS A 290 18.54 7.37 -4.49
C LYS A 290 17.11 7.86 -4.23
N ALA A 291 16.56 8.70 -5.13
CA ALA A 291 15.18 9.18 -5.02
C ALA A 291 14.17 8.03 -5.05
N ILE A 292 14.35 7.03 -5.94
CA ILE A 292 13.50 5.83 -6.00
C ILE A 292 13.54 5.02 -4.69
N LYS A 293 14.74 4.83 -4.13
CA LYS A 293 14.87 4.13 -2.85
C LYS A 293 14.17 4.88 -1.72
N ASP A 294 14.36 6.19 -1.66
CA ASP A 294 13.72 7.04 -0.67
C ASP A 294 12.19 7.05 -0.87
N ALA A 295 11.71 7.08 -2.12
CA ALA A 295 10.29 7.01 -2.47
C ALA A 295 9.63 5.67 -2.07
N ASP A 296 10.32 4.55 -2.25
CA ASP A 296 9.83 3.25 -1.75
C ASP A 296 9.74 3.23 -0.21
N GLY A 297 10.72 3.83 0.46
CA GLY A 297 10.67 4.04 1.91
C GLY A 297 9.51 4.94 2.37
N ILE A 298 9.22 6.01 1.62
CA ILE A 298 8.08 6.89 1.85
C ILE A 298 6.77 6.10 1.73
N ALA A 299 6.58 5.37 0.64
CA ALA A 299 5.37 4.61 0.40
C ALA A 299 5.13 3.54 1.47
N ASN A 300 6.17 2.76 1.81
CA ASN A 300 6.06 1.74 2.85
C ASN A 300 5.72 2.37 4.22
N TYR A 301 6.32 3.52 4.56
CA TYR A 301 6.03 4.22 5.81
C TYR A 301 4.59 4.73 5.88
N VAL A 302 4.07 5.31 4.78
CA VAL A 302 2.69 5.80 4.71
C VAL A 302 1.71 4.64 4.83
N LEU A 303 1.92 3.55 4.09
CA LEU A 303 1.05 2.38 4.11
C LEU A 303 1.08 1.66 5.48
N GLU A 304 2.25 1.55 6.12
CA GLU A 304 2.39 1.00 7.47
C GLU A 304 1.64 1.85 8.50
N LYS A 305 1.88 3.16 8.53
CA LYS A 305 1.20 4.08 9.46
C LYS A 305 -0.30 4.26 9.16
N GLY A 306 -0.70 4.02 7.92
CA GLY A 306 -2.10 3.99 7.50
C GLY A 306 -2.80 2.64 7.70
N ASN A 307 -2.16 1.67 8.34
CA ASN A 307 -2.71 0.32 8.61
C ASN A 307 -3.21 -0.41 7.35
N PHE A 308 -2.55 -0.17 6.21
CA PHE A 308 -3.03 -0.66 4.90
C PHE A 308 -3.12 -2.19 4.82
N GLU A 309 -2.10 -2.91 5.29
CA GLU A 309 -2.08 -4.39 5.19
C GLU A 309 -3.25 -5.02 5.96
N LEU A 310 -3.56 -4.49 7.15
CA LEU A 310 -4.69 -4.95 7.95
C LEU A 310 -6.03 -4.66 7.26
N LYS A 311 -6.22 -3.44 6.76
CA LYS A 311 -7.44 -3.02 6.07
C LYS A 311 -7.69 -3.81 4.79
N HIS A 312 -6.64 -4.02 3.99
CA HIS A 312 -6.72 -4.81 2.77
C HIS A 312 -7.08 -6.27 3.09
N LYS A 313 -6.43 -6.87 4.08
CA LYS A 313 -6.73 -8.24 4.54
C LYS A 313 -8.20 -8.37 4.97
N LEU A 314 -8.68 -7.44 5.80
CA LEU A 314 -10.07 -7.44 6.25
C LEU A 314 -11.06 -7.28 5.10
N GLY A 315 -10.79 -6.35 4.19
CA GLY A 315 -11.63 -6.14 3.01
C GLY A 315 -11.77 -7.39 2.14
N GLU A 316 -10.67 -8.11 1.89
CA GLU A 316 -10.72 -9.36 1.13
C GLU A 316 -11.47 -10.47 1.88
N LEU A 317 -11.21 -10.65 3.17
CA LEU A 317 -11.91 -11.65 3.99
C LEU A 317 -13.42 -11.36 4.08
N CYS A 318 -13.81 -10.10 4.27
CA CYS A 318 -15.23 -9.74 4.28
C CYS A 318 -15.90 -10.01 2.93
N LYS A 319 -15.23 -9.75 1.81
CA LYS A 319 -15.75 -10.08 0.46
C LYS A 319 -15.93 -11.57 0.27
N GLU A 320 -14.98 -12.40 0.71
CA GLU A 320 -15.11 -13.86 0.64
C GLU A 320 -16.35 -14.34 1.40
N VAL A 321 -16.61 -13.80 2.58
CA VAL A 321 -17.80 -14.14 3.37
C VAL A 321 -19.09 -13.70 2.68
N ILE A 322 -19.16 -12.44 2.22
CA ILE A 322 -20.40 -11.85 1.66
C ILE A 322 -20.71 -12.41 0.27
N GLN A 323 -19.69 -12.57 -0.60
CA GLN A 323 -19.90 -12.90 -2.01
C GLN A 323 -19.78 -14.38 -2.31
N GLU A 324 -18.98 -15.10 -1.54
CA GLU A 324 -18.64 -16.52 -1.80
C GLU A 324 -19.24 -17.46 -0.74
N ASP A 325 -19.92 -16.94 0.28
CA ASP A 325 -20.43 -17.71 1.46
C ASP A 325 -19.32 -18.55 2.11
N LYS A 326 -18.08 -18.02 2.08
CA LYS A 326 -16.90 -18.71 2.55
C LYS A 326 -16.38 -18.03 3.81
N TYR A 327 -16.58 -18.64 4.95
CA TYR A 327 -16.07 -18.18 6.23
C TYR A 327 -15.01 -19.15 6.77
N GLU A 328 -13.83 -18.63 7.06
CA GLU A 328 -12.75 -19.39 7.69
C GLU A 328 -12.54 -18.91 9.13
N PRO A 329 -12.82 -19.77 10.15
CA PRO A 329 -12.52 -19.44 11.54
C PRO A 329 -11.04 -19.11 11.75
N ASN A 330 -10.75 -18.23 12.71
CA ASN A 330 -9.39 -17.74 13.02
C ASN A 330 -8.68 -17.02 11.84
N SER A 331 -9.42 -16.46 10.90
CA SER A 331 -8.84 -15.70 9.77
C SER A 331 -8.17 -14.39 10.21
N ILE A 332 -8.62 -13.82 11.34
CA ILE A 332 -7.93 -12.72 12.05
C ILE A 332 -7.78 -13.06 13.53
N THR A 333 -6.78 -12.46 14.20
CA THR A 333 -6.57 -12.60 15.65
C THR A 333 -7.43 -11.61 16.43
N MET A 334 -7.57 -11.83 17.74
CA MET A 334 -8.28 -10.90 18.62
C MET A 334 -7.60 -9.53 18.67
N ASP A 335 -6.28 -9.47 18.65
CA ASP A 335 -5.53 -8.21 18.59
C ASP A 335 -5.82 -7.44 17.29
N GLN A 336 -5.90 -8.14 16.14
CA GLN A 336 -6.27 -7.56 14.87
C GLN A 336 -7.73 -7.07 14.86
N LEU A 337 -8.63 -7.79 15.51
CA LEU A 337 -10.01 -7.34 15.69
C LEU A 337 -10.05 -6.05 16.50
N GLU A 338 -9.43 -6.03 17.69
CA GLU A 338 -9.42 -4.87 18.57
C GLU A 338 -8.82 -3.64 17.88
N GLU A 339 -7.69 -3.79 17.21
CA GLU A 339 -7.07 -2.73 16.41
C GLU A 339 -8.03 -2.21 15.32
N SER A 340 -8.71 -3.12 14.63
CA SER A 340 -9.65 -2.77 13.56
C SER A 340 -10.86 -2.01 14.06
N LEU A 341 -11.41 -2.37 15.24
CA LEU A 341 -12.53 -1.67 15.87
C LEU A 341 -12.11 -0.28 16.36
N LYS A 342 -10.90 -0.13 16.90
CA LYS A 342 -10.32 1.18 17.25
C LYS A 342 -10.18 2.07 16.01
N ILE A 343 -9.70 1.54 14.88
CA ILE A 343 -9.63 2.24 13.60
C ILE A 343 -11.01 2.76 13.14
N LYS A 344 -12.06 1.98 13.38
CA LYS A 344 -13.44 2.40 13.07
C LYS A 344 -14.05 3.31 14.14
N ASN A 345 -13.26 3.75 15.12
CA ASN A 345 -13.72 4.58 16.26
C ASN A 345 -14.89 3.96 17.04
N ILE A 346 -14.94 2.64 17.11
CA ILE A 346 -15.93 1.95 17.93
C ILE A 346 -15.42 1.95 19.38
N PRO A 347 -16.18 2.51 20.35
CA PRO A 347 -15.70 2.64 21.71
C PRO A 347 -15.43 1.29 22.38
N CYS A 348 -14.27 1.18 23.03
CA CYS A 348 -14.00 0.11 23.99
C CYS A 348 -14.38 0.58 25.39
N LEU A 349 -15.19 -0.18 26.08
CA LEU A 349 -15.61 0.09 27.45
C LEU A 349 -15.11 -1.03 28.37
N ASP A 350 -14.90 -0.74 29.64
CA ASP A 350 -14.63 -1.77 30.61
C ASP A 350 -15.91 -2.53 31.02
N GLU A 351 -15.75 -3.62 31.79
CA GLU A 351 -16.87 -4.45 32.22
C GLU A 351 -17.89 -3.67 33.09
N GLU A 352 -17.41 -2.74 33.92
CA GLU A 352 -18.26 -1.95 34.81
C GLU A 352 -19.09 -0.93 34.03
N GLU A 353 -18.45 -0.22 33.09
CA GLU A 353 -19.10 0.71 32.16
C GLU A 353 -20.10 -0.01 31.27
N THR A 354 -19.74 -1.19 30.74
CA THR A 354 -20.61 -2.03 29.92
C THR A 354 -21.86 -2.46 30.70
N ALA A 355 -21.67 -2.98 31.90
CA ALA A 355 -22.80 -3.38 32.77
C ALA A 355 -23.68 -2.20 33.15
N HIS A 356 -23.09 -1.02 33.39
CA HIS A 356 -23.82 0.20 33.66
C HIS A 356 -24.72 0.64 32.50
N ILE A 357 -24.16 0.63 31.26
CA ILE A 357 -24.93 1.02 30.05
C ILE A 357 -26.06 0.03 29.77
N VAL A 358 -25.79 -1.28 29.88
CA VAL A 358 -26.84 -2.31 29.72
C VAL A 358 -27.96 -2.10 30.71
N ASN A 359 -27.66 -1.82 31.97
CA ASN A 359 -28.67 -1.54 33.00
C ASN A 359 -29.48 -0.26 32.71
N LEU A 360 -28.81 0.81 32.23
CA LEU A 360 -29.53 2.02 31.79
C LEU A 360 -30.47 1.74 30.62
N TRP A 361 -30.05 0.88 29.67
CA TRP A 361 -30.88 0.49 28.56
C TRP A 361 -32.15 -0.27 29.02
N GLU A 362 -32.01 -1.18 30.00
CA GLU A 362 -33.14 -1.88 30.59
C GLU A 362 -34.14 -0.93 31.29
N GLN A 363 -33.63 0.18 31.83
CA GLN A 363 -34.46 1.19 32.53
C GLN A 363 -35.06 2.23 31.57
N ASP A 364 -34.24 2.68 30.59
CA ASP A 364 -34.64 3.70 29.62
C ASP A 364 -34.00 3.41 28.24
N LYS A 365 -34.70 2.60 27.48
CA LYS A 365 -34.28 2.15 26.14
C LYS A 365 -33.91 3.29 25.18
N ALA A 366 -34.54 4.45 25.29
CA ALA A 366 -34.33 5.56 24.38
C ALA A 366 -32.96 6.28 24.59
N SER A 367 -32.40 6.23 25.81
CA SER A 367 -31.19 6.98 26.18
C SER A 367 -29.90 6.46 25.52
N ILE A 368 -29.87 5.18 25.11
CA ILE A 368 -28.72 4.54 24.51
C ILE A 368 -28.96 4.03 23.08
N MET A 369 -30.10 4.31 22.52
CA MET A 369 -30.46 3.93 21.16
C MET A 369 -29.45 4.49 20.14
N GLY A 370 -29.05 3.68 19.16
CA GLY A 370 -28.09 4.05 18.14
C GLY A 370 -26.61 3.86 18.54
N ARG A 371 -26.33 3.24 19.69
CA ARG A 371 -24.94 3.02 20.14
C ARG A 371 -24.45 1.63 19.80
N VAL A 372 -23.15 1.56 19.46
CA VAL A 372 -22.39 0.33 19.32
C VAL A 372 -21.06 0.50 20.07
N PHE A 373 -20.66 -0.53 20.82
CA PHE A 373 -19.40 -0.55 21.56
C PHE A 373 -18.99 -1.98 21.89
N TYR A 374 -17.78 -2.17 22.37
CA TYR A 374 -17.28 -3.47 22.77
C TYR A 374 -16.53 -3.42 24.11
N CYS A 375 -16.42 -4.58 24.75
CA CYS A 375 -15.57 -4.82 25.90
C CYS A 375 -14.59 -5.96 25.57
N PHE A 376 -13.30 -5.78 25.86
CA PHE A 376 -12.26 -6.78 25.61
C PHE A 376 -11.58 -7.19 26.90
N ASP A 377 -11.58 -8.49 27.22
CA ASP A 377 -11.01 -9.04 28.46
C ASP A 377 -9.61 -9.66 28.26
N GLY A 378 -9.01 -9.52 27.06
CA GLY A 378 -7.71 -10.09 26.69
C GLY A 378 -7.79 -11.44 25.99
N GLU A 379 -8.92 -12.14 26.05
CA GLU A 379 -9.15 -13.43 25.40
C GLU A 379 -10.41 -13.43 24.52
N THR A 380 -11.43 -12.72 24.96
CA THR A 380 -12.72 -12.65 24.24
C THR A 380 -13.17 -11.21 24.11
N ILE A 381 -14.01 -10.96 23.12
CA ILE A 381 -14.65 -9.68 22.90
C ILE A 381 -16.17 -9.79 23.08
N THR A 382 -16.74 -8.92 23.90
CA THR A 382 -18.18 -8.78 24.04
C THR A 382 -18.61 -7.57 23.24
N CYS A 383 -19.36 -7.82 22.18
CA CYS A 383 -19.94 -6.79 21.31
C CYS A 383 -21.34 -6.42 21.77
N VAL A 384 -21.63 -5.13 21.82
CA VAL A 384 -22.94 -4.59 22.20
C VAL A 384 -23.45 -3.69 21.09
N ASP A 385 -24.63 -3.98 20.56
CA ASP A 385 -25.25 -3.23 19.47
C ASP A 385 -26.69 -2.87 19.83
N ASN A 386 -27.02 -1.59 19.74
CA ASN A 386 -28.33 -1.04 19.94
C ASN A 386 -28.69 0.00 18.85
N ARG A 387 -28.16 -0.17 17.64
CA ARG A 387 -28.43 0.78 16.55
C ARG A 387 -29.88 0.81 16.11
N GLU A 388 -30.54 -0.33 16.13
CA GLU A 388 -31.95 -0.46 15.74
C GLU A 388 -32.94 -0.35 16.91
N GLY A 389 -32.45 -0.10 18.11
CA GLY A 389 -33.27 0.04 19.33
C GLY A 389 -33.56 -1.28 20.03
N ASP A 390 -33.16 -2.42 19.52
CA ASP A 390 -33.10 -3.69 20.20
C ASP A 390 -31.66 -3.97 20.64
N LEU A 391 -31.49 -4.42 21.88
CA LEU A 391 -30.18 -4.66 22.45
C LEU A 391 -29.67 -6.05 22.07
N PHE A 392 -28.60 -6.11 21.29
CA PHE A 392 -27.89 -7.33 20.98
C PHE A 392 -26.56 -7.34 21.72
N ILE A 393 -26.29 -8.44 22.43
CA ILE A 393 -25.03 -8.64 23.14
C ILE A 393 -24.51 -10.04 22.78
N GLU A 394 -23.36 -10.09 22.14
CA GLU A 394 -22.72 -11.36 21.77
C GLU A 394 -21.25 -11.37 22.17
N ARG A 395 -20.78 -12.54 22.59
CA ARG A 395 -19.39 -12.77 22.98
C ARG A 395 -18.71 -13.65 21.97
N PHE A 396 -17.57 -13.16 21.45
CA PHE A 396 -16.78 -13.85 20.45
C PHE A 396 -15.43 -14.28 21.01
N GLU A 397 -15.05 -15.51 20.70
CA GLU A 397 -13.68 -16.03 20.78
C GLU A 397 -12.96 -15.76 19.46
N GLU A 398 -11.66 -16.04 19.38
CA GLU A 398 -10.83 -15.80 18.19
C GLU A 398 -11.42 -16.39 16.91
N LYS A 399 -12.04 -17.57 16.97
CA LYS A 399 -12.72 -18.17 15.82
C LYS A 399 -13.83 -17.31 15.20
N GLY A 400 -14.43 -16.42 15.98
CA GLY A 400 -15.49 -15.51 15.56
C GLY A 400 -15.03 -14.07 15.33
N ALA A 401 -13.74 -13.79 15.42
CA ALA A 401 -13.22 -12.42 15.39
C ALA A 401 -13.60 -11.65 14.10
N LEU A 402 -13.55 -12.28 12.93
CA LEU A 402 -13.95 -11.65 11.67
C LEU A 402 -15.46 -11.33 11.66
N LEU A 403 -16.30 -12.23 12.17
CA LEU A 403 -17.74 -11.99 12.22
C LEU A 403 -18.09 -10.88 13.22
N ALA A 404 -17.38 -10.81 14.35
CA ALA A 404 -17.50 -9.70 15.29
C ALA A 404 -17.17 -8.37 14.60
N TYR A 405 -16.10 -8.31 13.82
CA TYR A 405 -15.73 -7.12 13.03
C TYR A 405 -16.84 -6.76 12.04
N MET A 406 -17.33 -7.72 11.25
CA MET A 406 -18.37 -7.48 10.24
C MET A 406 -19.67 -6.99 10.87
N TRP A 407 -20.06 -7.57 11.98
CA TRP A 407 -21.25 -7.13 12.70
C TRP A 407 -21.09 -5.72 13.28
N MET A 408 -20.01 -5.48 14.02
CA MET A 408 -19.74 -4.18 14.65
C MET A 408 -19.61 -3.04 13.63
N THR A 409 -19.17 -3.33 12.41
CA THR A 409 -19.00 -2.35 11.32
C THR A 409 -20.18 -2.29 10.34
N ASP A 410 -21.27 -2.94 10.65
CA ASP A 410 -22.51 -2.95 9.85
C ASP A 410 -22.39 -3.60 8.46
N LEU A 411 -21.44 -4.51 8.31
CA LEU A 411 -21.25 -5.29 7.08
C LEU A 411 -22.11 -6.58 7.06
N MET A 412 -22.63 -6.99 8.21
CA MET A 412 -23.44 -8.19 8.37
C MET A 412 -24.39 -8.03 9.56
N SER A 413 -25.61 -8.57 9.45
CA SER A 413 -26.55 -8.56 10.57
C SER A 413 -26.13 -9.51 11.71
N SER A 414 -26.59 -9.24 12.91
CA SER A 414 -26.36 -10.12 14.08
C SER A 414 -26.90 -11.55 13.85
N ILE A 415 -28.01 -11.68 13.13
CA ILE A 415 -28.64 -12.98 12.81
C ILE A 415 -27.72 -13.78 11.87
N ASP A 416 -27.23 -13.15 10.77
CA ASP A 416 -26.36 -13.82 9.80
C ASP A 416 -25.02 -14.23 10.44
N CYS A 417 -24.46 -13.40 11.32
CA CYS A 417 -23.25 -13.75 12.09
C CYS A 417 -23.50 -14.97 12.98
N TYR A 418 -24.64 -15.01 13.67
CA TYR A 418 -24.99 -16.13 14.53
C TYR A 418 -25.19 -17.44 13.74
N GLU A 419 -25.81 -17.38 12.58
CA GLU A 419 -25.98 -18.54 11.69
C GLU A 419 -24.63 -19.08 11.20
N LEU A 420 -23.71 -18.21 10.80
CA LEU A 420 -22.36 -18.60 10.37
C LEU A 420 -21.53 -19.21 11.49
N LEU A 421 -21.60 -18.66 12.71
CA LEU A 421 -20.90 -19.21 13.88
C LEU A 421 -21.36 -20.63 14.23
N ASN A 422 -22.64 -20.93 13.99
CA ASN A 422 -23.26 -22.21 14.35
C ASN A 422 -23.32 -23.21 13.20
N LYS A 423 -22.93 -22.83 11.95
CA LYS A 423 -22.74 -23.79 10.87
C LYS A 423 -21.69 -24.83 11.31
N LYS A 424 -22.08 -26.09 11.47
CA LYS A 424 -21.18 -27.18 11.83
C LYS A 424 -20.14 -27.35 10.70
N GLU A 425 -18.90 -27.62 11.06
CA GLU A 425 -17.76 -27.89 10.16
C GLU A 425 -18.02 -29.01 9.09
N GLY A 426 -19.19 -29.61 9.06
CA GLY A 426 -19.60 -30.67 8.14
C GLY A 426 -20.42 -30.23 6.93
N ASP A 427 -20.94 -29.01 6.88
CA ASP A 427 -21.87 -28.58 5.82
C ASP A 427 -21.19 -27.89 4.62
N VAL A 428 -19.89 -27.66 4.68
CA VAL A 428 -19.13 -27.00 3.59
C VAL A 428 -18.86 -27.92 2.39
N LEU A 429 -19.17 -29.21 2.46
CA LEU A 429 -18.87 -30.21 1.40
C LEU A 429 -20.10 -30.71 0.61
N SER A 430 -21.30 -30.16 0.75
CA SER A 430 -22.49 -30.62 0.01
C SER A 430 -22.97 -29.70 -1.12
N GLY A 431 -22.19 -28.74 -1.56
CA GLY A 431 -22.47 -27.80 -2.67
C GLY A 431 -22.01 -28.27 -4.06
N GLN A 432 -21.77 -29.58 -4.28
CA GLN A 432 -21.54 -30.15 -5.62
C GLN A 432 -22.61 -31.20 -5.93
N GLN A 433 -23.69 -30.76 -6.54
CA GLN A 433 -24.48 -31.55 -7.49
C GLN A 433 -24.88 -30.66 -8.67
#